data_8a739b83865f41bd3c00712e4f527168
#
_entry.id   8a739b83865f41bd3c00712e4f527168
#
_cell.length_a   1.000
_cell.length_b   1.000
_cell.length_c   1.000
_cell.angle_alpha   90.00
_cell.angle_beta   90.00
_cell.angle_gamma   90.00
#
_symmetry.space_group_name_H-M   'P 1'
#
loop_
_entity.id
_entity.type
_entity.pdbx_description
1 polymer ?
#
loop_
_entity_poly.entity_id
_entity_poly.type
_entity_poly.pdbx_seq_one_letter_code
_entity_poly.pdbx_strand_id
1 'polypeptide(L)' 'MARSKLDRAVDFLKQRGWEFRPAEKIQGVFKPVGKYDAKNPAQDDFSIYDNKTLKNYAGLIAYTEAQGKTFKYTGD' A
#
# COMPACT_ATOMS: atom_id res chain seq x y z
N MET A 1 11.26 19.37 -0.92
CA MET A 1 10.00 19.34 -0.17
C MET A 1 9.92 18.06 0.67
N ALA A 2 9.52 18.19 1.92
CA ALA A 2 9.44 17.01 2.78
C ALA A 2 8.29 16.10 2.33
N ARG A 3 8.56 14.81 2.34
CA ARG A 3 7.55 13.83 1.97
C ARG A 3 6.76 13.43 3.22
N SER A 4 5.46 13.22 3.05
CA SER A 4 4.61 12.79 4.15
C SER A 4 4.94 11.35 4.55
N LYS A 5 4.47 10.93 5.72
CA LYS A 5 4.61 9.54 6.13
C LYS A 5 3.92 8.60 5.13
N LEU A 6 2.79 9.05 4.59
CA LEU A 6 2.07 8.25 3.62
C LEU A 6 2.87 8.07 2.33
N ASP A 7 3.49 9.13 1.84
CA ASP A 7 4.31 9.04 0.62
C ASP A 7 5.45 8.05 0.81
N ARG A 8 6.09 8.09 1.98
CA ARG A 8 7.17 7.16 2.28
C ARG A 8 6.65 5.72 2.40
N ALA A 9 5.46 5.55 2.98
CA ALA A 9 4.86 4.23 3.09
C ALA A 9 4.54 3.66 1.69
N VAL A 10 4.00 4.48 0.81
CA VAL A 10 3.69 4.06 -0.56
C VAL A 10 4.96 3.62 -1.28
N ASP A 11 6.03 4.42 -1.21
CA ASP A 11 7.30 4.05 -1.83
C ASP A 11 7.87 2.77 -1.25
N PHE A 12 7.81 2.63 0.07
CA PHE A 12 8.27 1.43 0.74
C PHE A 12 7.53 0.19 0.22
N LEU A 13 6.21 0.29 0.06
CA LEU A 13 5.41 -0.81 -0.44
C LEU A 13 5.70 -1.11 -1.90
N LYS A 14 5.89 -0.08 -2.72
CA LYS A 14 6.25 -0.27 -4.13
C LYS A 14 7.55 -1.03 -4.28
N GLN A 15 8.53 -0.75 -3.44
CA GLN A 15 9.82 -1.45 -3.47
C GLN A 15 9.67 -2.93 -3.17
N ARG A 16 8.56 -3.33 -2.56
CA ARG A 16 8.30 -4.70 -2.18
C ARG A 16 7.28 -5.41 -3.06
N GLY A 17 7.00 -4.81 -4.21
CA GLY A 17 6.13 -5.46 -5.20
C GLY A 17 4.68 -5.01 -5.18
N TRP A 18 4.33 -4.05 -4.35
CA TRP A 18 2.97 -3.48 -4.39
C TRP A 18 2.80 -2.65 -5.65
N GLU A 19 1.59 -2.67 -6.19
CA GLU A 19 1.23 -1.85 -7.33
C GLU A 19 0.18 -0.83 -6.91
N PHE A 20 0.31 0.38 -7.41
CA PHE A 20 -0.64 1.46 -7.14
C PHE A 20 -1.11 2.03 -8.47
N ARG A 21 -2.40 2.22 -8.63
CA ARG A 21 -2.93 2.88 -9.80
C ARG A 21 -2.91 4.38 -9.60
N PRO A 22 -2.33 5.13 -10.52
CA PRO A 22 -2.36 6.60 -10.45
C PRO A 22 -3.72 7.07 -10.95
N ALA A 23 -4.77 6.84 -10.17
CA ALA A 23 -6.12 7.16 -10.62
C ALA A 23 -6.72 8.27 -9.80
N GLU A 24 -7.28 9.25 -10.48
CA GLU A 24 -8.11 10.25 -9.84
C GLU A 24 -9.51 9.69 -9.60
N LYS A 25 -9.83 8.60 -10.29
CA LYS A 25 -11.12 7.94 -10.19
C LYS A 25 -10.92 6.48 -9.87
N ILE A 26 -11.85 5.94 -9.10
CA ILE A 26 -11.91 4.51 -8.84
C ILE A 26 -13.27 4.06 -9.31
N GLN A 27 -13.28 3.09 -10.26
CA GLN A 27 -14.51 2.53 -10.81
C GLN A 27 -15.43 3.61 -11.40
N GLY A 28 -14.85 4.61 -12.07
CA GLY A 28 -15.61 5.62 -12.75
C GLY A 28 -16.03 6.80 -11.91
N VAL A 29 -15.72 6.80 -10.62
CA VAL A 29 -15.99 7.90 -9.72
C VAL A 29 -14.69 8.48 -9.19
N PHE A 30 -14.72 9.71 -8.71
CA PHE A 30 -13.54 10.31 -8.13
C PHE A 30 -13.09 9.51 -6.91
N LYS A 31 -11.77 9.36 -6.79
CA LYS A 31 -11.18 8.66 -5.66
C LYS A 31 -11.51 9.39 -4.36
N PRO A 32 -12.08 8.71 -3.36
CA PRO A 32 -12.34 9.34 -2.07
C PRO A 32 -11.04 9.80 -1.42
N VAL A 33 -11.12 10.88 -0.65
CA VAL A 33 -9.97 11.38 0.09
C VAL A 33 -9.46 10.30 1.03
N GLY A 34 -8.14 10.06 1.00
CA GLY A 34 -7.52 9.09 1.88
C GLY A 34 -7.64 7.65 1.43
N LYS A 35 -8.11 7.41 0.21
CA LYS A 35 -8.20 6.05 -0.34
C LYS A 35 -7.26 5.88 -1.52
N TYR A 36 -6.78 4.67 -1.70
CA TYR A 36 -5.85 4.32 -2.77
C TYR A 36 -6.28 3.03 -3.42
N ASP A 37 -6.12 2.96 -4.73
CA ASP A 37 -6.38 1.75 -5.48
C ASP A 37 -5.04 1.03 -5.62
N ALA A 38 -4.88 -0.07 -4.89
CA ALA A 38 -3.59 -0.74 -4.77
C ALA A 38 -3.76 -2.25 -4.75
N LYS A 39 -2.65 -2.93 -5.02
CA LYS A 39 -2.61 -4.38 -5.05
C LYS A 39 -1.35 -4.85 -4.32
N ASN A 40 -1.50 -5.70 -3.31
CA ASN A 40 -0.32 -6.30 -2.68
C ASN A 40 0.17 -7.49 -3.52
N PRO A 41 1.40 -8.00 -3.28
CA PRO A 41 1.97 -9.05 -4.14
C PRO A 41 1.18 -10.35 -4.20
N ALA A 42 0.32 -10.62 -3.22
CA ALA A 42 -0.45 -11.85 -3.18
C ALA A 42 -1.86 -11.70 -3.76
N GLN A 43 -2.29 -10.49 -4.04
CA GLN A 43 -3.62 -10.25 -4.58
C GLN A 43 -3.65 -10.48 -6.09
N ASP A 44 -4.82 -10.92 -6.58
CA ASP A 44 -5.03 -11.09 -8.02
C ASP A 44 -5.49 -9.80 -8.68
N ASP A 45 -6.09 -8.89 -7.92
CA ASP A 45 -6.65 -7.67 -8.47
C ASP A 45 -6.53 -6.54 -7.46
N PHE A 46 -6.76 -5.33 -7.92
CA PHE A 46 -6.66 -4.13 -7.09
C PHE A 46 -7.82 -4.04 -6.11
N SER A 47 -7.53 -3.49 -4.95
CA SER A 47 -8.50 -3.23 -3.89
C SER A 47 -8.30 -1.83 -3.36
N ILE A 48 -9.30 -1.32 -2.67
CA ILE A 48 -9.24 0.01 -2.08
C ILE A 48 -8.60 -0.10 -0.70
N TYR A 49 -7.54 0.67 -0.49
CA TYR A 49 -6.84 0.74 0.79
C TYR A 49 -6.92 2.17 1.31
N ASP A 50 -7.17 2.33 2.60
CA ASP A 50 -7.11 3.67 3.19
C ASP A 50 -5.69 3.98 3.68
N ASN A 51 -5.46 5.26 4.01
CA ASN A 51 -4.14 5.72 4.46
C ASN A 51 -3.65 4.95 5.67
N LYS A 52 -4.55 4.71 6.62
CA LYS A 52 -4.18 4.03 7.86
C LYS A 52 -3.74 2.60 7.59
N THR A 53 -4.47 1.89 6.74
CA THR A 53 -4.13 0.52 6.39
C THR A 53 -2.79 0.43 5.70
N LEU A 54 -2.51 1.34 4.76
CA LEU A 54 -1.23 1.34 4.05
C LEU A 54 -0.07 1.61 5.00
N LYS A 55 -0.23 2.57 5.93
CA LYS A 55 0.81 2.86 6.90
C LYS A 55 1.02 1.68 7.85
N ASN A 56 -0.06 1.01 8.25
CA ASN A 56 0.03 -0.18 9.09
C ASN A 56 0.79 -1.32 8.39
N TYR A 57 0.50 -1.56 7.13
CA TYR A 57 1.23 -2.56 6.35
C TYR A 57 2.72 -2.24 6.28
N ALA A 58 3.05 -0.99 5.99
CA ALA A 58 4.45 -0.59 5.92
C ALA A 58 5.16 -0.83 7.26
N GLY A 59 4.52 -0.49 8.35
CA GLY A 59 5.08 -0.71 9.69
C GLY A 59 5.26 -2.18 10.02
N LEU A 60 4.26 -3.00 9.72
CA LEU A 60 4.33 -4.44 9.97
C LEU A 60 5.41 -5.10 9.14
N ILE A 61 5.52 -4.73 7.87
CA ILE A 61 6.55 -5.29 6.99
C ILE A 61 7.93 -4.90 7.47
N ALA A 62 8.12 -3.62 7.82
CA ALA A 62 9.40 -3.15 8.31
C ALA A 62 9.79 -3.86 9.61
N TYR A 63 8.85 -4.05 10.51
CA TYR A 63 9.09 -4.75 11.76
C TYR A 63 9.51 -6.20 11.51
N THR A 64 8.80 -6.88 10.61
CA THR A 64 9.11 -8.27 10.28
C THR A 64 10.48 -8.41 9.67
N GLU A 65 10.82 -7.52 8.74
CA GLU A 65 12.13 -7.55 8.08
C GLU A 65 13.26 -7.23 9.05
N ALA A 66 13.01 -6.34 10.01
CA ALA A 66 14.01 -6.00 11.01
C ALA A 66 14.37 -7.21 11.88
N GLN A 67 13.51 -8.21 11.94
CA GLN A 67 13.76 -9.44 12.67
C GLN A 67 14.38 -10.53 11.80
N GLY A 68 14.72 -10.23 10.56
CA GLY A 68 15.29 -11.20 9.64
C GLY A 68 14.26 -12.16 9.06
N LYS A 69 12.97 -11.80 9.14
CA LYS A 69 11.89 -12.65 8.64
C LYS A 69 11.26 -12.04 7.38
N THR A 70 10.56 -12.87 6.64
CA THR A 70 9.85 -12.44 5.44
C THR A 70 8.38 -12.26 5.78
N PHE A 71 7.84 -11.09 5.44
CA PHE A 71 6.42 -10.82 5.64
C PHE A 71 5.60 -11.62 4.62
N LYS A 72 4.55 -12.29 5.09
CA LYS A 72 3.67 -13.06 4.21
C LYS A 72 2.38 -12.28 3.99
N TYR A 73 2.03 -12.09 2.74
CA TYR A 73 0.79 -11.42 2.36
C TYR A 73 -0.33 -12.41 2.21
N THR A 74 -1.55 -11.92 2.41
CA THR A 74 -2.74 -12.68 2.10
C THR A 74 -3.41 -12.06 0.88
N GLY A 75 -4.05 -12.89 0.05
CA GLY A 75 -4.64 -12.43 -1.20
C GLY A 75 -6.04 -11.83 -1.07
N ASP A 76 -6.50 -11.57 0.11
CA ASP A 76 -7.86 -11.05 0.32
C ASP A 76 -8.00 -9.59 -0.05
#